data_46bd037c559d807cf747d86e88988842
#
_entry.id   46bd037c559d807cf747d86e88988842
#
_cell.length_a   1.000
_cell.length_b   1.000
_cell.length_c   1.000
_cell.angle_alpha   90.00
_cell.angle_beta   90.00
_cell.angle_gamma   90.00
#
_symmetry.space_group_name_H-M   'P 1'
#
loop_
_entity.id
_entity.type
_entity.pdbx_description
1 polymer ?
#
loop_
_entity_poly.entity_id
_entity_poly.type
_entity_poly.pdbx_seq_one_letter_code
_entity_poly.pdbx_strand_id
1 'polypeptide(L)'
;MRHKKAGRQFGRDTSSRRAMLRNLTANLITHERIETTDAKAKELRRVAERLITKAVRIGAVAQQKDADLTGADKATRLHVSRMISSYIPRFGVRTDGTKVDLVEKVLLDLSKRFTGRPGGYTRIIKVGNRRGDNAPISIIEFVDAAAPVDKVKTAPAAEPVEAEAEPAAAAG
;
A
#
# COMPACT_ATOMS: atom_id res chain seq x y z
N MET A 1 -25.98 -19.76 2.50
CA MET A 1 -25.48 -18.91 1.39
C MET A 1 -25.01 -17.55 1.91
N ARG A 2 -23.91 -16.99 1.39
CA ARG A 2 -23.31 -15.70 1.82
C ARG A 2 -23.60 -14.59 0.79
N HIS A 3 -24.84 -14.28 0.53
CA HIS A 3 -25.18 -13.18 -0.37
C HIS A 3 -24.81 -11.82 0.25
N LYS A 4 -24.18 -10.93 -0.54
CA LYS A 4 -23.76 -9.56 -0.16
C LYS A 4 -22.80 -9.48 1.04
N LYS A 5 -22.25 -10.59 1.54
CA LYS A 5 -21.24 -10.62 2.62
C LYS A 5 -19.86 -10.67 2.00
N ALA A 6 -19.20 -9.54 1.90
CA ALA A 6 -17.83 -9.42 1.42
C ALA A 6 -16.83 -9.40 2.57
N GLY A 7 -15.61 -9.85 2.30
CA GLY A 7 -14.48 -9.80 3.22
C GLY A 7 -14.20 -11.12 3.93
N ARG A 8 -12.91 -11.32 4.22
CA ARG A 8 -12.39 -12.49 4.94
C ARG A 8 -12.48 -12.27 6.44
N GLN A 9 -12.84 -13.29 7.19
CA GLN A 9 -12.95 -13.20 8.64
C GLN A 9 -11.62 -13.43 9.37
N PHE A 10 -10.69 -14.17 8.76
CA PHE A 10 -9.36 -14.51 9.31
C PHE A 10 -9.39 -15.31 10.62
N GLY A 11 -10.45 -16.09 10.88
CA GLY A 11 -10.60 -16.80 12.15
C GLY A 11 -10.71 -15.89 13.38
N ARG A 12 -11.14 -14.61 13.20
CA ARG A 12 -11.22 -13.60 14.25
C ARG A 12 -12.64 -13.10 14.41
N ASP A 13 -12.95 -12.62 15.61
CA ASP A 13 -14.15 -11.84 15.88
C ASP A 13 -14.11 -10.48 15.14
N THR A 14 -15.24 -9.80 15.08
CA THR A 14 -15.35 -8.55 14.31
C THR A 14 -14.45 -7.44 14.86
N SER A 15 -14.31 -7.33 16.18
CA SER A 15 -13.49 -6.30 16.83
C SER A 15 -12.00 -6.50 16.53
N SER A 16 -11.51 -7.70 16.75
CA SER A 16 -10.13 -8.12 16.52
C SER A 16 -9.73 -8.01 15.04
N ARG A 17 -10.64 -8.39 14.12
CA ARG A 17 -10.46 -8.22 12.67
C ARG A 17 -10.34 -6.75 12.29
N ARG A 18 -11.21 -5.89 12.84
CA ARG A 18 -11.15 -4.43 12.60
C ARG A 18 -9.84 -3.85 13.12
N ALA A 19 -9.41 -4.20 14.34
CA ALA A 19 -8.16 -3.74 14.91
C ALA A 19 -6.96 -4.13 14.06
N MET A 20 -6.90 -5.39 13.60
CA MET A 20 -5.84 -5.85 12.69
C MET A 20 -5.79 -5.02 11.39
N LEU A 21 -6.91 -4.79 10.73
CA LEU A 21 -6.94 -4.01 9.48
C LEU A 21 -6.61 -2.54 9.72
N ARG A 22 -7.02 -1.94 10.85
CA ARG A 22 -6.66 -0.56 11.24
C ARG A 22 -5.15 -0.42 11.42
N ASN A 23 -4.53 -1.35 12.14
CA ASN A 23 -3.08 -1.34 12.37
C ASN A 23 -2.30 -1.55 11.06
N LEU A 24 -2.73 -2.48 10.21
CA LEU A 24 -2.11 -2.68 8.90
C LEU A 24 -2.26 -1.44 8.00
N THR A 25 -3.41 -0.77 8.05
CA THR A 25 -3.62 0.48 7.30
C THR A 25 -2.72 1.59 7.82
N ALA A 26 -2.60 1.75 9.13
CA ALA A 26 -1.71 2.72 9.76
C ALA A 26 -0.25 2.47 9.35
N ASN A 27 0.20 1.22 9.41
CA ASN A 27 1.55 0.85 8.98
C ASN A 27 1.78 1.11 7.48
N LEU A 28 0.80 0.80 6.62
CA LEU A 28 0.90 1.08 5.19
C LEU A 28 1.03 2.60 4.92
N ILE A 29 0.26 3.43 5.61
CA ILE A 29 0.37 4.89 5.47
C ILE A 29 1.71 5.40 6.02
N THR A 30 2.21 4.83 7.13
CA THR A 30 3.48 5.23 7.73
C THR A 30 4.66 4.92 6.83
N HIS A 31 4.76 3.67 6.38
CA HIS A 31 5.93 3.11 5.69
C HIS A 31 5.79 3.09 4.16
N GLU A 32 4.58 3.35 3.63
CA GLU A 32 4.21 3.34 2.19
C GLU A 32 4.33 1.97 1.52
N ARG A 33 5.09 1.06 2.10
CA ARG A 33 5.30 -0.31 1.65
C ARG A 33 5.41 -1.24 2.85
N ILE A 34 4.60 -2.30 2.87
CA ILE A 34 4.65 -3.31 3.95
C ILE A 34 4.55 -4.72 3.36
N GLU A 35 5.18 -5.65 4.06
CA GLU A 35 5.08 -7.07 3.75
C GLU A 35 4.04 -7.74 4.67
N THR A 36 3.18 -8.56 4.10
CA THR A 36 2.15 -9.30 4.85
C THR A 36 1.68 -10.51 4.05
N THR A 37 0.81 -11.34 4.63
CA THR A 37 0.24 -12.46 3.88
C THR A 37 -0.70 -11.99 2.76
N ASP A 38 -0.72 -12.68 1.63
CA ASP A 38 -1.51 -12.35 0.44
C ASP A 38 -3.00 -12.12 0.76
N ALA A 39 -3.56 -12.95 1.66
CA ALA A 39 -4.95 -12.80 2.10
C ALA A 39 -5.20 -11.46 2.82
N LYS A 40 -4.28 -11.03 3.71
CA LYS A 40 -4.39 -9.75 4.42
C LYS A 40 -4.16 -8.58 3.48
N ALA A 41 -3.20 -8.67 2.55
CA ALA A 41 -2.94 -7.63 1.56
C ALA A 41 -4.19 -7.34 0.70
N LYS A 42 -4.88 -8.38 0.23
CA LYS A 42 -6.11 -8.26 -0.57
C LYS A 42 -7.25 -7.57 0.18
N GLU A 43 -7.43 -7.83 1.46
CA GLU A 43 -8.46 -7.15 2.26
C GLU A 43 -8.03 -5.73 2.65
N LEU A 44 -6.75 -5.54 2.96
CA LEU A 44 -6.17 -4.24 3.30
C LEU A 44 -6.34 -3.23 2.16
N ARG A 45 -6.11 -3.65 0.91
CA ARG A 45 -6.30 -2.80 -0.27
C ARG A 45 -7.65 -2.09 -0.27
N ARG A 46 -8.74 -2.84 -0.03
CA ARG A 46 -10.11 -2.29 -0.02
C ARG A 46 -10.32 -1.22 1.04
N VAL A 47 -9.65 -1.35 2.18
CA VAL A 47 -9.76 -0.43 3.30
C VAL A 47 -8.91 0.82 3.06
N ALA A 48 -7.64 0.64 2.70
CA ALA A 48 -6.71 1.74 2.45
C ALA A 48 -7.20 2.64 1.29
N GLU A 49 -7.61 2.04 0.17
CA GLU A 49 -8.12 2.79 -0.98
C GLU A 49 -9.38 3.58 -0.67
N ARG A 50 -10.26 3.05 0.19
CA ARG A 50 -11.45 3.79 0.63
C ARG A 50 -11.12 5.05 1.43
N LEU A 51 -10.07 5.02 2.26
CA LEU A 51 -9.64 6.20 3.01
C LEU A 51 -9.03 7.25 2.08
N ILE A 52 -8.17 6.83 1.15
CA ILE A 52 -7.57 7.73 0.16
C ILE A 52 -8.64 8.36 -0.73
N THR A 53 -9.60 7.57 -1.20
CA THR A 53 -10.71 8.08 -2.02
C THR A 53 -11.50 9.20 -1.31
N LYS A 54 -11.68 9.11 0.02
CA LYS A 54 -12.35 10.17 0.78
C LYS A 54 -11.55 11.47 0.77
N ALA A 55 -10.22 11.39 0.87
CA ALA A 55 -9.35 12.57 0.80
C ALA A 55 -9.28 13.14 -0.61
N VAL A 56 -9.14 12.28 -1.63
CA VAL A 56 -9.08 12.72 -3.05
C VAL A 56 -10.39 13.40 -3.50
N ARG A 57 -11.55 12.94 -3.00
CA ARG A 57 -12.85 13.51 -3.38
C ARG A 57 -13.05 14.97 -3.00
N ILE A 58 -12.44 15.45 -1.93
CA ILE A 58 -12.48 16.86 -1.56
C ILE A 58 -11.46 17.72 -2.31
N GLY A 59 -10.64 17.11 -3.18
CA GLY A 59 -9.75 17.77 -4.13
C GLY A 59 -8.80 18.78 -3.49
N ALA A 60 -8.77 20.00 -4.02
CA ALA A 60 -7.88 21.06 -3.54
C ALA A 60 -8.09 21.42 -2.05
N VAL A 61 -9.29 21.26 -1.53
CA VAL A 61 -9.62 21.52 -0.12
C VAL A 61 -8.82 20.60 0.82
N ALA A 62 -8.56 19.34 0.41
CA ALA A 62 -7.72 18.43 1.20
C ALA A 62 -6.29 18.92 1.33
N GLN A 63 -5.78 19.59 0.30
CA GLN A 63 -4.36 19.94 0.15
C GLN A 63 -4.01 21.27 0.81
N GLN A 64 -5.00 22.08 1.17
CA GLN A 64 -4.79 23.37 1.84
C GLN A 64 -4.73 23.18 3.36
N LYS A 65 -3.97 24.05 4.03
CA LYS A 65 -3.94 24.11 5.50
C LYS A 65 -5.22 24.79 6.01
N ASP A 66 -5.61 24.47 7.24
CA ASP A 66 -6.84 25.01 7.85
C ASP A 66 -6.89 26.54 7.92
N ALA A 67 -5.74 27.23 7.95
CA ALA A 67 -5.67 28.68 7.98
C ALA A 67 -6.18 29.35 6.69
N ASP A 68 -5.96 28.69 5.54
CA ASP A 68 -6.17 29.29 4.22
C ASP A 68 -7.56 28.97 3.63
N LEU A 69 -8.37 28.19 4.37
CA LEU A 69 -9.67 27.71 3.91
C LEU A 69 -10.82 28.64 4.29
N THR A 70 -11.85 28.70 3.44
CA THR A 70 -13.15 29.33 3.77
C THR A 70 -13.91 28.54 4.85
N GLY A 71 -14.92 29.13 5.46
CA GLY A 71 -15.67 28.44 6.53
C GLY A 71 -16.32 27.12 6.08
N ALA A 72 -16.90 27.07 4.87
CA ALA A 72 -17.52 25.88 4.31
C ALA A 72 -16.48 24.79 3.99
N ASP A 73 -15.34 25.19 3.43
CA ASP A 73 -14.24 24.27 3.10
C ASP A 73 -13.58 23.69 4.35
N LYS A 74 -13.41 24.53 5.39
CA LYS A 74 -12.96 24.05 6.72
C LYS A 74 -13.89 22.98 7.28
N ALA A 75 -15.20 23.17 7.21
CA ALA A 75 -16.16 22.19 7.69
C ALA A 75 -16.05 20.87 6.90
N THR A 76 -15.90 20.95 5.58
CA THR A 76 -15.73 19.77 4.71
C THR A 76 -14.43 19.03 5.02
N ARG A 77 -13.30 19.73 5.12
CA ARG A 77 -12.00 19.14 5.48
C ARG A 77 -12.03 18.52 6.86
N LEU A 78 -12.60 19.22 7.84
CA LEU A 78 -12.75 18.73 9.21
C LEU A 78 -13.62 17.47 9.27
N HIS A 79 -14.72 17.43 8.50
CA HIS A 79 -15.58 16.25 8.41
C HIS A 79 -14.79 15.03 7.90
N VAL A 80 -14.04 15.17 6.81
CA VAL A 80 -13.24 14.08 6.25
C VAL A 80 -12.10 13.69 7.18
N SER A 81 -11.43 14.66 7.80
CA SER A 81 -10.41 14.41 8.83
C SER A 81 -10.96 13.56 9.98
N ARG A 82 -12.14 13.89 10.51
CA ARG A 82 -12.82 13.10 11.55
C ARG A 82 -13.19 11.70 11.08
N MET A 83 -13.65 11.55 9.83
CA MET A 83 -13.93 10.23 9.27
C MET A 83 -12.69 9.36 9.12
N ILE A 84 -11.54 9.93 8.76
CA ILE A 84 -10.28 9.21 8.65
C ILE A 84 -9.78 8.84 10.06
N SER A 85 -9.75 9.79 11.00
CA SER A 85 -9.28 9.57 12.38
C SER A 85 -10.16 8.61 13.18
N SER A 86 -11.44 8.46 12.85
CA SER A 86 -12.29 7.42 13.44
C SER A 86 -11.85 6.00 13.07
N TYR A 87 -11.13 5.85 11.96
CA TYR A 87 -10.67 4.55 11.50
C TYR A 87 -9.20 4.26 11.82
N ILE A 88 -8.28 5.20 11.59
CA ILE A 88 -6.85 5.03 11.86
C ILE A 88 -6.42 5.85 13.08
N PRO A 89 -5.36 5.45 13.81
CA PRO A 89 -4.76 6.29 14.84
C PRO A 89 -4.20 7.57 14.19
N ARG A 90 -4.16 8.66 14.94
CA ARG A 90 -3.65 9.93 14.44
C ARG A 90 -2.16 9.86 14.14
N PHE A 91 -1.38 9.22 14.99
CA PHE A 91 0.06 9.15 14.88
C PHE A 91 0.55 7.74 14.56
N GLY A 92 1.52 7.64 13.68
CA GLY A 92 2.35 6.48 13.44
C GLY A 92 3.81 6.77 13.78
N VAL A 93 4.59 5.73 13.96
CA VAL A 93 6.03 5.84 14.23
C VAL A 93 6.77 5.14 13.08
N ARG A 94 7.69 5.84 12.44
CA ARG A 94 8.60 5.25 11.44
C ARG A 94 9.68 4.42 12.13
N THR A 95 10.39 3.64 11.34
CA THR A 95 11.58 2.88 11.79
C THR A 95 12.64 3.77 12.45
N ASP A 96 12.74 5.02 12.03
CA ASP A 96 13.67 6.04 12.56
C ASP A 96 13.20 6.66 13.88
N GLY A 97 12.10 6.18 14.46
CA GLY A 97 11.50 6.74 15.69
C GLY A 97 10.71 8.04 15.48
N THR A 98 10.67 8.58 14.27
CA THR A 98 9.93 9.83 13.98
C THR A 98 8.43 9.60 14.01
N LYS A 99 7.71 10.50 14.69
CA LYS A 99 6.24 10.51 14.70
C LYS A 99 5.71 11.15 13.42
N VAL A 100 4.76 10.51 12.78
CA VAL A 100 4.07 10.99 11.57
C VAL A 100 2.59 11.14 11.86
N ASP A 101 2.00 12.29 11.56
CA ASP A 101 0.55 12.46 11.59
C ASP A 101 -0.05 11.77 10.35
N LEU A 102 -0.72 10.64 10.57
CA LEU A 102 -1.26 9.81 9.51
C LEU A 102 -2.48 10.45 8.84
N VAL A 103 -3.25 11.22 9.58
CA VAL A 103 -4.43 11.91 9.04
C VAL A 103 -3.99 13.02 8.09
N GLU A 104 -3.02 13.82 8.51
CA GLU A 104 -2.41 14.87 7.69
C GLU A 104 -1.72 14.27 6.45
N LYS A 105 -0.97 13.17 6.61
CA LYS A 105 -0.33 12.48 5.48
C LYS A 105 -1.35 12.03 4.44
N VAL A 106 -2.51 11.51 4.85
CA VAL A 106 -3.58 11.12 3.91
C VAL A 106 -4.20 12.34 3.23
N LEU A 107 -4.44 13.43 3.98
CA LEU A 107 -5.11 14.62 3.46
C LEU A 107 -4.21 15.46 2.55
N LEU A 108 -2.93 15.64 2.91
CA LEU A 108 -2.02 16.52 2.17
C LEU A 108 -1.21 15.75 1.12
N ASP A 109 -0.50 14.70 1.53
CA ASP A 109 0.45 13.98 0.67
C ASP A 109 -0.26 13.02 -0.28
N LEU A 110 -1.00 12.04 0.27
CA LEU A 110 -1.63 11.01 -0.57
C LEU A 110 -2.75 11.57 -1.45
N SER A 111 -3.52 12.57 -0.98
CA SER A 111 -4.54 13.20 -1.81
C SER A 111 -3.93 13.93 -3.01
N LYS A 112 -2.81 14.63 -2.82
CA LYS A 112 -2.07 15.31 -3.88
C LYS A 112 -1.45 14.31 -4.87
N ARG A 113 -0.81 13.26 -4.34
CA ARG A 113 -0.18 12.21 -5.14
C ARG A 113 -1.16 11.50 -6.08
N PHE A 114 -2.39 11.29 -5.63
CA PHE A 114 -3.42 10.57 -6.37
C PHE A 114 -4.49 11.46 -7.01
N THR A 115 -4.26 12.76 -7.11
CA THR A 115 -5.16 13.67 -7.82
C THR A 115 -5.35 13.22 -9.26
N GLY A 116 -6.61 13.16 -9.73
CA GLY A 116 -6.96 12.72 -11.08
C GLY A 116 -6.99 11.20 -11.29
N ARG A 117 -6.58 10.40 -10.30
CA ARG A 117 -6.66 8.95 -10.39
C ARG A 117 -7.98 8.43 -9.80
N PRO A 118 -8.82 7.70 -10.55
CA PRO A 118 -10.16 7.28 -10.08
C PRO A 118 -10.13 6.11 -9.08
N GLY A 119 -8.97 5.50 -8.82
CA GLY A 119 -8.79 4.35 -7.92
C GLY A 119 -7.52 3.56 -8.20
N GLY A 120 -7.36 2.39 -7.56
CA GLY A 120 -6.18 1.55 -7.74
C GLY A 120 -4.91 2.23 -7.21
N TYR A 121 -5.00 2.81 -6.02
CA TYR A 121 -3.88 3.53 -5.39
C TYR A 121 -2.81 2.60 -4.82
N THR A 122 -3.12 1.30 -4.74
CA THR A 122 -2.22 0.31 -4.16
C THR A 122 -1.88 -0.79 -5.16
N ARG A 123 -0.66 -1.32 -5.06
CA ARG A 123 -0.18 -2.48 -5.82
C ARG A 123 0.18 -3.60 -4.85
N ILE A 124 -0.13 -4.84 -5.23
CA ILE A 124 0.25 -6.05 -4.49
C ILE A 124 1.23 -6.84 -5.34
N ILE A 125 2.42 -7.09 -4.80
CA ILE A 125 3.49 -7.86 -5.42
C ILE A 125 3.65 -9.15 -4.62
N LYS A 126 3.55 -10.31 -5.29
CA LYS A 126 3.79 -11.60 -4.64
C LYS A 126 5.29 -11.82 -4.48
N VAL A 127 5.72 -12.20 -3.28
CA VAL A 127 7.13 -12.45 -2.96
C VAL A 127 7.44 -13.94 -3.01
N GLY A 128 6.57 -14.75 -2.43
CA GLY A 128 6.78 -16.18 -2.30
C GLY A 128 6.10 -16.74 -1.07
N ASN A 129 6.54 -17.89 -0.62
CA ASN A 129 5.99 -18.54 0.56
C ASN A 129 6.94 -18.42 1.76
N ARG A 130 6.39 -18.20 2.93
CA ARG A 130 7.15 -18.08 4.19
C ARG A 130 7.68 -19.44 4.61
N ARG A 131 8.97 -19.46 5.00
CA ARG A 131 9.59 -20.66 5.53
C ARG A 131 8.92 -21.07 6.85
N GLY A 132 8.63 -22.33 7.01
CA GLY A 132 7.97 -22.93 8.17
C GLY A 132 6.52 -23.31 7.89
N ASP A 133 5.62 -22.34 7.69
CA ASP A 133 4.17 -22.57 7.51
C ASP A 133 3.70 -22.47 6.06
N ASN A 134 4.62 -22.24 5.12
CA ASN A 134 4.32 -22.11 3.69
C ASN A 134 3.24 -21.07 3.35
N ALA A 135 3.03 -20.08 4.21
CA ALA A 135 2.04 -19.03 3.97
C ALA A 135 2.47 -18.12 2.81
N PRO A 136 1.59 -17.83 1.83
CA PRO A 136 1.92 -16.92 0.74
C PRO A 136 2.09 -15.49 1.26
N ILE A 137 3.24 -14.90 0.99
CA ILE A 137 3.63 -13.54 1.37
C ILE A 137 3.55 -12.62 0.18
N SER A 138 3.06 -11.43 0.41
CA SER A 138 2.97 -10.36 -0.58
C SER A 138 3.35 -9.02 0.02
N ILE A 139 3.93 -8.18 -0.79
CA ILE A 139 4.17 -6.77 -0.48
C ILE A 139 2.97 -5.98 -1.00
N ILE A 140 2.43 -5.11 -0.17
CA ILE A 140 1.48 -4.08 -0.58
C ILE A 140 2.14 -2.71 -0.45
N GLU A 141 2.02 -1.90 -1.49
CA GLU A 141 2.63 -0.57 -1.55
C GLU A 141 1.70 0.43 -2.25
N PHE A 142 1.91 1.71 -2.01
CA PHE A 142 1.27 2.76 -2.78
C PHE A 142 1.94 2.87 -4.15
N VAL A 143 1.12 3.05 -5.19
CA VAL A 143 1.64 3.30 -6.54
C VAL A 143 2.08 4.74 -6.62
N ASP A 144 3.30 4.99 -7.09
CA ASP A 144 3.77 6.34 -7.35
C ASP A 144 3.03 6.93 -8.56
N ALA A 145 2.48 8.12 -8.38
CA ALA A 145 1.74 8.80 -9.44
C ALA A 145 2.65 9.33 -10.54
N ALA A 146 3.97 9.41 -10.32
CA ALA A 146 4.90 10.16 -11.16
C ALA A 146 6.29 9.53 -11.36
N ALA A 147 6.57 8.32 -10.91
CA ALA A 147 7.79 7.65 -11.33
C ALA A 147 7.53 6.94 -12.66
N PRO A 148 8.29 7.22 -13.74
CA PRO A 148 8.35 6.32 -14.86
C PRO A 148 8.72 4.96 -14.28
N VAL A 149 8.02 3.91 -14.71
CA VAL A 149 8.36 2.54 -14.35
C VAL A 149 9.77 2.33 -14.86
N ASP A 150 10.77 2.50 -14.00
CA ASP A 150 12.10 1.97 -14.28
C ASP A 150 11.88 0.48 -14.46
N LYS A 151 11.93 0.09 -15.72
CA LYS A 151 11.93 -1.31 -16.12
C LYS A 151 13.01 -1.94 -15.26
N VAL A 152 12.59 -2.80 -14.34
CA VAL A 152 13.51 -3.71 -13.65
C VAL A 152 14.40 -4.25 -14.76
N LYS A 153 15.67 -3.86 -14.77
CA LYS A 153 16.67 -4.47 -15.63
C LYS A 153 16.63 -5.93 -15.25
N THR A 154 15.93 -6.72 -16.05
CA THR A 154 16.11 -8.16 -16.07
C THR A 154 17.62 -8.36 -16.19
N ALA A 155 18.21 -8.99 -15.21
CA ALA A 155 19.60 -9.40 -15.28
C ALA A 155 19.77 -10.11 -16.63
N PRO A 156 20.85 -9.82 -17.37
CA PRO A 156 21.08 -10.47 -18.65
C PRO A 156 21.06 -11.98 -18.41
N ALA A 157 20.26 -12.67 -19.21
CA ALA A 157 20.27 -14.13 -19.25
C ALA A 157 21.72 -14.56 -19.42
N ALA A 158 22.17 -15.46 -18.56
CA ALA A 158 23.49 -16.06 -18.68
C ALA A 158 23.65 -16.59 -20.12
N GLU A 159 24.69 -16.12 -20.77
CA GLU A 159 25.07 -16.62 -22.10
C GLU A 159 25.34 -18.14 -21.97
N PRO A 160 24.89 -18.94 -22.95
CA PRO A 160 25.22 -20.35 -22.95
C PRO A 160 26.73 -20.49 -23.08
N VAL A 161 27.36 -21.18 -22.14
CA VAL A 161 28.77 -21.58 -22.21
C VAL A 161 28.92 -22.48 -23.41
N GLU A 162 29.58 -21.98 -24.47
CA GLU A 162 30.02 -22.80 -25.57
C GLU A 162 31.00 -23.85 -25.03
N ALA A 163 30.62 -25.10 -25.21
CA ALA A 163 31.51 -26.24 -24.93
C ALA A 163 32.64 -26.20 -25.97
N GLU A 164 33.84 -25.82 -25.55
CA GLU A 164 35.05 -26.04 -26.33
C GLU A 164 35.21 -27.54 -26.60
N ALA A 165 35.10 -27.90 -27.88
CA ALA A 165 35.42 -29.21 -28.37
C ALA A 165 36.94 -29.37 -28.38
N GLU A 166 37.46 -30.24 -27.54
CA GLU A 166 38.85 -30.73 -27.62
C GLU A 166 39.12 -31.37 -28.99
N PRO A 167 40.22 -31.02 -29.69
CA PRO A 167 40.62 -31.75 -30.88
C PRO A 167 41.35 -33.01 -30.48
N ALA A 168 40.79 -34.16 -30.81
CA ALA A 168 41.46 -35.44 -30.73
C ALA A 168 42.74 -35.45 -31.59
N ALA A 169 43.90 -35.50 -30.94
CA ALA A 169 45.19 -35.75 -31.58
C ALA A 169 45.25 -37.20 -32.03
N ALA A 170 45.36 -37.40 -33.33
CA ALA A 170 45.77 -38.65 -33.93
C ALA A 170 47.26 -38.85 -33.69
N ALA A 171 47.65 -39.95 -33.12
CA ALA A 171 49.00 -40.46 -33.14
C ALA A 171 49.00 -41.75 -33.94
N GLY A 172 49.94 -41.78 -34.88
CA GLY A 172 50.25 -42.88 -35.75
C GLY A 172 50.95 -44.08 -35.06
#